data_3d8ce0ddab39c520a818529c985c3291
#
_entry.id   3d8ce0ddab39c520a818529c985c3291
#
_cell.length_a   1.000
_cell.length_b   1.000
_cell.length_c   1.000
_cell.angle_alpha   90.00
_cell.angle_beta   90.00
_cell.angle_gamma   90.00
#
_symmetry.space_group_name_H-M   'P 1'
#
loop_
_entity.id
_entity.type
_entity.pdbx_description
1 polymer ?
#
loop_
_entity_poly.entity_id
_entity_poly.type
_entity_poly.pdbx_seq_one_letter_code
_entity_poly.pdbx_strand_id
1 'polypeptide(L)'
;GALSSGLDGLVSGYTLFENSEQYDVDFVLMGSAGYAKEDAQALANKCIAVAEVRKDAVAFISPYRGAALTDTSDDRAVTVNSAETITDNVISFFSPITSSSYAVFDSGYKYMFDRFANTFRYVPLNGDIAGLCARNDANNFPWFSPAGTNRGGILNAVKLAYNPSKTQRD
;
A
#
# COMPACT_ATOMS: atom_id res chain seq x y z
N GLY A 1 -1.27 -20.31 14.08
CA GLY A 1 -2.03 -20.21 12.85
C GLY A 1 -2.16 -18.76 12.47
N ALA A 2 -1.84 -18.44 11.22
CA ALA A 2 -2.07 -17.09 10.70
C ALA A 2 -3.58 -16.80 10.72
N LEU A 3 -3.96 -15.68 11.31
CA LEU A 3 -5.32 -15.18 11.21
C LEU A 3 -5.53 -14.71 9.77
N SER A 4 -6.18 -15.53 8.97
CA SER A 4 -6.60 -15.15 7.62
C SER A 4 -8.01 -14.60 7.73
N SER A 5 -8.14 -13.30 7.69
CA SER A 5 -9.44 -12.65 7.53
C SER A 5 -9.83 -12.74 6.05
N GLY A 6 -11.03 -13.26 5.77
CA GLY A 6 -11.60 -13.16 4.44
C GLY A 6 -11.85 -11.70 4.04
N LEU A 7 -12.00 -11.44 2.74
CA LEU A 7 -12.27 -10.09 2.22
C LEU A 7 -13.46 -9.42 2.92
N ASP A 8 -14.54 -10.16 3.14
CA ASP A 8 -15.76 -9.66 3.81
C ASP A 8 -15.47 -9.18 5.24
N GLY A 9 -14.61 -9.89 5.96
CA GLY A 9 -14.19 -9.48 7.31
C GLY A 9 -13.36 -8.20 7.31
N LEU A 10 -12.48 -8.02 6.33
CA LEU A 10 -11.70 -6.80 6.17
C LEU A 10 -12.59 -5.61 5.79
N VAL A 11 -13.46 -5.79 4.81
CA VAL A 11 -14.41 -4.74 4.37
C VAL A 11 -15.31 -4.32 5.52
N SER A 12 -15.83 -5.28 6.28
CA SER A 12 -16.66 -5.00 7.47
C SER A 12 -15.87 -4.26 8.56
N GLY A 13 -14.61 -4.64 8.77
CA GLY A 13 -13.71 -3.96 9.70
C GLY A 13 -13.48 -2.50 9.31
N TYR A 14 -13.20 -2.21 8.04
CA TYR A 14 -13.04 -0.83 7.57
C TYR A 14 -14.31 0.00 7.69
N THR A 15 -15.50 -0.60 7.54
CA THR A 15 -16.77 0.11 7.72
C THR A 15 -16.92 0.73 9.11
N LEU A 16 -16.35 0.12 10.14
CA LEU A 16 -16.39 0.67 11.50
C LEU A 16 -15.71 2.03 11.61
N PHE A 17 -14.71 2.29 10.78
CA PHE A 17 -13.96 3.56 10.77
C PHE A 17 -14.62 4.68 9.98
N GLU A 18 -15.77 4.45 9.35
CA GLU A 18 -16.57 5.51 8.72
C GLU A 18 -17.13 6.50 9.74
N ASN A 19 -17.31 6.05 11.00
CA ASN A 19 -17.80 6.90 12.07
C ASN A 19 -16.70 7.78 12.65
N SER A 20 -16.63 9.02 12.19
CA SER A 20 -15.62 10.02 12.63
C SER A 20 -15.87 10.53 14.05
N GLU A 21 -17.08 10.41 14.59
CA GLU A 21 -17.38 10.82 15.97
C GLU A 21 -16.86 9.80 17.01
N GLN A 22 -16.75 8.53 16.60
CA GLN A 22 -16.34 7.46 17.50
C GLN A 22 -14.84 7.18 17.43
N TYR A 23 -14.23 7.33 16.25
CA TYR A 23 -12.82 7.02 16.01
C TYR A 23 -12.10 8.20 15.37
N ASP A 24 -11.02 8.63 15.98
CA ASP A 24 -10.09 9.61 15.43
C ASP A 24 -9.02 8.90 14.61
N VAL A 25 -9.04 9.10 13.29
CA VAL A 25 -8.17 8.40 12.32
C VAL A 25 -7.69 9.39 11.28
N ASP A 26 -6.38 9.56 11.17
CA ASP A 26 -5.74 10.40 10.15
C ASP A 26 -5.40 9.63 8.88
N PHE A 27 -5.01 8.36 9.00
CA PHE A 27 -4.57 7.52 7.88
C PHE A 27 -5.32 6.20 7.85
N VAL A 28 -5.78 5.84 6.66
CA VAL A 28 -6.36 4.53 6.36
C VAL A 28 -5.36 3.75 5.50
N LEU A 29 -4.80 2.69 6.07
CA LEU A 29 -3.79 1.86 5.39
C LEU A 29 -4.47 0.63 4.82
N MET A 30 -4.28 0.37 3.53
CA MET A 30 -4.77 -0.85 2.90
C MET A 30 -4.07 -2.11 3.44
N GLY A 31 -2.81 -1.96 3.86
CA GLY A 31 -2.01 -3.08 4.34
C GLY A 31 -1.62 -4.03 3.21
N SER A 32 -1.46 -5.30 3.54
CA SER A 32 -1.19 -6.35 2.56
C SER A 32 -2.52 -6.80 1.94
N ALA A 33 -2.72 -6.42 0.70
CA ALA A 33 -3.92 -6.76 -0.06
C ALA A 33 -3.77 -8.12 -0.70
N GLY A 34 -3.73 -9.18 -0.04
CA GLY A 34 -3.79 -10.52 -0.59
C GLY A 34 -3.28 -10.65 -2.05
N TYR A 35 -3.77 -11.64 -2.69
CA TYR A 35 -3.21 -12.21 -3.90
C TYR A 35 -4.04 -12.00 -5.14
N ALA A 36 -5.36 -12.04 -4.98
CA ALA A 36 -6.28 -11.83 -6.08
C ALA A 36 -6.39 -10.32 -6.36
N LYS A 37 -6.28 -9.97 -7.63
CA LYS A 37 -6.38 -8.59 -8.10
C LYS A 37 -7.73 -7.97 -7.74
N GLU A 38 -8.80 -8.72 -7.96
CA GLU A 38 -10.18 -8.29 -7.74
C GLU A 38 -10.46 -8.01 -6.25
N ASP A 39 -9.98 -8.88 -5.37
CA ASP A 39 -10.12 -8.71 -3.91
C ASP A 39 -9.34 -7.48 -3.43
N ALA A 40 -8.14 -7.28 -3.96
CA ALA A 40 -7.33 -6.12 -3.67
C ALA A 40 -7.97 -4.80 -4.17
N GLN A 41 -8.60 -4.83 -5.34
CA GLN A 41 -9.35 -3.69 -5.87
C GLN A 41 -10.59 -3.35 -5.02
N ALA A 42 -11.32 -4.37 -4.58
CA ALA A 42 -12.46 -4.18 -3.68
C ALA A 42 -12.03 -3.56 -2.35
N LEU A 43 -10.93 -4.04 -1.77
CA LEU A 43 -10.37 -3.50 -0.54
C LEU A 43 -9.87 -2.06 -0.72
N ALA A 44 -9.17 -1.76 -1.81
CA ALA A 44 -8.71 -0.42 -2.15
C ALA A 44 -9.89 0.56 -2.26
N ASN A 45 -10.92 0.20 -3.00
CA ASN A 45 -12.12 1.03 -3.14
C ASN A 45 -12.82 1.23 -1.79
N LYS A 46 -12.82 0.23 -0.90
CA LYS A 46 -13.38 0.39 0.45
C LYS A 46 -12.56 1.38 1.30
N CYS A 47 -11.24 1.28 1.28
CA CYS A 47 -10.36 2.22 1.99
C CYS A 47 -10.57 3.66 1.50
N ILE A 48 -10.69 3.85 0.18
CA ILE A 48 -10.99 5.15 -0.44
C ILE A 48 -12.37 5.66 0.00
N ALA A 49 -13.38 4.80 -0.02
CA ALA A 49 -14.74 5.17 0.41
C ALA A 49 -14.79 5.63 1.86
N VAL A 50 -14.06 4.96 2.76
CA VAL A 50 -13.93 5.37 4.16
C VAL A 50 -13.31 6.76 4.25
N ALA A 51 -12.22 7.01 3.56
CA ALA A 51 -11.56 8.32 3.56
C ALA A 51 -12.46 9.42 2.98
N GLU A 52 -13.22 9.14 1.92
CA GLU A 52 -14.15 10.09 1.30
C GLU A 52 -15.36 10.42 2.19
N VAL A 53 -15.87 9.44 2.92
CA VAL A 53 -17.00 9.66 3.87
C VAL A 53 -16.52 10.52 5.03
N ARG A 54 -15.34 10.22 5.57
CA ARG A 54 -14.75 10.93 6.70
C ARG A 54 -14.30 12.35 6.36
N LYS A 55 -13.61 12.52 5.23
CA LYS A 55 -12.96 13.78 4.77
C LYS A 55 -11.88 14.34 5.69
N ASP A 56 -11.55 13.64 6.75
CA ASP A 56 -10.49 13.96 7.73
C ASP A 56 -9.33 12.94 7.71
N ALA A 57 -9.39 11.97 6.81
CA ALA A 57 -8.38 10.93 6.66
C ALA A 57 -7.91 10.75 5.21
N VAL A 58 -6.72 10.19 5.04
CA VAL A 58 -6.14 9.86 3.73
C VAL A 58 -5.89 8.36 3.63
N ALA A 59 -6.34 7.76 2.53
CA ALA A 59 -6.11 6.35 2.24
C ALA A 59 -4.77 6.15 1.52
N PHE A 60 -4.00 5.16 1.94
CA PHE A 60 -2.74 4.75 1.29
C PHE A 60 -2.90 3.37 0.68
N ILE A 61 -2.75 3.29 -0.62
CA ILE A 61 -3.07 2.12 -1.44
C ILE A 61 -1.83 1.63 -2.17
N SER A 62 -1.57 0.32 -2.07
CA SER A 62 -0.56 -0.40 -2.84
C SER A 62 -1.22 -1.41 -3.77
N PRO A 63 -0.58 -1.80 -4.89
CA PRO A 63 -1.10 -2.86 -5.74
C PRO A 63 -1.09 -4.23 -5.04
N TYR A 64 -1.83 -5.18 -5.60
CA TYR A 64 -1.87 -6.55 -5.10
C TYR A 64 -0.50 -7.25 -5.23
N ARG A 65 -0.28 -8.26 -4.40
CA ARG A 65 1.02 -8.94 -4.32
C ARG A 65 1.44 -9.57 -5.65
N GLY A 66 0.52 -10.19 -6.36
CA GLY A 66 0.77 -10.80 -7.67
C GLY A 66 1.15 -9.82 -8.78
N ALA A 67 0.98 -8.50 -8.57
CA ALA A 67 1.48 -7.50 -9.51
C ALA A 67 3.01 -7.51 -9.59
N ALA A 68 3.67 -7.67 -8.45
CA ALA A 68 5.13 -7.61 -8.36
C ALA A 68 5.80 -8.99 -8.32
N LEU A 69 5.15 -10.00 -7.76
CA LEU A 69 5.74 -11.31 -7.47
C LEU A 69 5.13 -12.42 -8.32
N THR A 70 5.97 -13.33 -8.78
CA THR A 70 5.55 -14.45 -9.63
C THR A 70 4.87 -15.55 -8.84
N ASP A 71 5.42 -15.88 -7.69
CA ASP A 71 4.84 -16.92 -6.83
C ASP A 71 4.02 -16.29 -5.72
N THR A 72 2.86 -16.80 -5.60
CA THR A 72 1.77 -16.18 -5.02
C THR A 72 1.15 -16.98 -3.89
N SER A 73 1.40 -18.24 -3.86
CA SER A 73 0.93 -19.15 -2.84
C SER A 73 1.67 -18.97 -1.49
N ASP A 74 2.88 -18.42 -1.53
CA ASP A 74 3.72 -18.21 -0.34
C ASP A 74 3.99 -16.71 -0.12
N ASP A 75 3.68 -16.21 1.06
CA ASP A 75 3.99 -14.84 1.48
C ASP A 75 5.50 -14.56 1.60
N ARG A 76 6.32 -15.61 1.51
CA ARG A 76 7.78 -15.57 1.48
C ARG A 76 8.36 -15.60 0.06
N ALA A 77 7.50 -15.60 -0.97
CA ALA A 77 7.96 -15.58 -2.34
C ALA A 77 8.93 -14.43 -2.60
N VAL A 78 10.04 -14.73 -3.25
CA VAL A 78 11.13 -13.78 -3.52
C VAL A 78 11.37 -13.55 -5.02
N THR A 79 10.64 -14.30 -5.87
CA THR A 79 10.76 -14.21 -7.32
C THR A 79 9.91 -13.05 -7.83
N VAL A 80 10.57 -12.08 -8.44
CA VAL A 80 9.96 -10.86 -8.96
C VAL A 80 9.60 -11.04 -10.43
N ASN A 81 8.44 -10.54 -10.83
CA ASN A 81 8.03 -10.48 -12.25
C ASN A 81 8.97 -9.60 -13.07
N SER A 82 8.93 -9.71 -14.40
CA SER A 82 9.65 -8.80 -15.27
C SER A 82 9.14 -7.36 -15.11
N ALA A 83 9.99 -6.38 -15.42
CA ALA A 83 9.64 -4.96 -15.32
C ALA A 83 8.40 -4.59 -16.16
N GLU A 84 8.28 -5.16 -17.36
CA GLU A 84 7.14 -4.98 -18.25
C GLU A 84 5.87 -5.56 -17.62
N THR A 85 5.91 -6.81 -17.15
CA THR A 85 4.79 -7.46 -16.47
C THR A 85 4.32 -6.66 -15.24
N ILE A 86 5.25 -6.15 -14.42
CA ILE A 86 4.90 -5.34 -13.26
C ILE A 86 4.20 -4.06 -13.69
N THR A 87 4.72 -3.39 -14.71
CA THR A 87 4.12 -2.15 -15.24
C THR A 87 2.68 -2.38 -15.69
N ASP A 88 2.46 -3.40 -16.51
CA ASP A 88 1.13 -3.75 -17.01
C ASP A 88 0.17 -4.13 -15.88
N ASN A 89 0.63 -4.91 -14.92
CA ASN A 89 -0.16 -5.33 -13.76
C ASN A 89 -0.56 -4.15 -12.88
N VAL A 90 0.36 -3.22 -12.62
CA VAL A 90 0.10 -2.01 -11.82
C VAL A 90 -0.91 -1.11 -12.53
N ILE A 91 -0.73 -0.86 -13.84
CA ILE A 91 -1.68 -0.08 -14.64
C ILE A 91 -3.06 -0.72 -14.62
N SER A 92 -3.13 -2.04 -14.86
CA SER A 92 -4.41 -2.76 -14.88
C SER A 92 -5.08 -2.82 -13.51
N PHE A 93 -4.31 -2.74 -12.42
CA PHE A 93 -4.83 -2.67 -11.06
C PHE A 93 -5.47 -1.31 -10.77
N PHE A 94 -4.76 -0.22 -11.09
CA PHE A 94 -5.23 1.12 -10.76
C PHE A 94 -6.29 1.66 -11.73
N SER A 95 -6.32 1.19 -12.97
CA SER A 95 -7.25 1.69 -14.00
C SER A 95 -8.73 1.69 -13.57
N PRO A 96 -9.28 0.64 -12.93
CA PRO A 96 -10.69 0.63 -12.49
C PRO A 96 -10.91 1.21 -11.09
N ILE A 97 -9.84 1.61 -10.37
CA ILE A 97 -9.99 2.14 -9.01
C ILE A 97 -10.51 3.58 -9.05
N THR A 98 -11.41 3.90 -8.15
CA THR A 98 -12.00 5.23 -8.02
C THR A 98 -10.93 6.30 -7.79
N SER A 99 -10.88 7.30 -8.66
CA SER A 99 -10.03 8.46 -8.46
C SER A 99 -10.55 9.33 -7.32
N SER A 100 -9.68 9.67 -6.38
CA SER A 100 -10.04 10.46 -5.20
C SER A 100 -8.90 11.35 -4.75
N SER A 101 -9.24 12.55 -4.29
CA SER A 101 -8.26 13.45 -3.65
C SER A 101 -7.89 13.01 -2.23
N TYR A 102 -8.60 12.02 -1.67
CA TYR A 102 -8.35 11.44 -0.35
C TYR A 102 -7.54 10.13 -0.40
N ALA A 103 -6.94 9.82 -1.55
CA ALA A 103 -6.16 8.61 -1.74
C ALA A 103 -4.78 8.89 -2.31
N VAL A 104 -3.78 8.20 -1.79
CA VAL A 104 -2.39 8.19 -2.28
C VAL A 104 -2.08 6.78 -2.75
N PHE A 105 -1.59 6.68 -3.99
CA PHE A 105 -1.21 5.41 -4.61
C PHE A 105 0.30 5.28 -4.66
N ASP A 106 0.82 4.13 -4.25
CA ASP A 106 2.17 3.71 -4.53
C ASP A 106 2.18 2.54 -5.53
N SER A 107 3.31 2.30 -6.17
CA SER A 107 3.43 1.26 -7.19
C SER A 107 4.24 0.05 -6.74
N GLY A 108 4.60 -0.05 -5.45
CA GLY A 108 5.71 -0.91 -5.14
C GLY A 108 5.65 -1.76 -3.89
N TYR A 109 6.65 -2.65 -3.87
CA TYR A 109 6.99 -3.52 -2.77
C TYR A 109 8.46 -3.35 -2.43
N LYS A 110 8.80 -3.32 -1.14
CA LYS A 110 10.17 -3.36 -0.64
C LYS A 110 10.54 -4.75 -0.16
N TYR A 111 11.80 -5.12 -0.36
CA TYR A 111 12.40 -6.32 0.20
C TYR A 111 13.03 -5.97 1.53
N MET A 112 12.60 -6.63 2.59
CA MET A 112 13.10 -6.37 3.94
C MET A 112 13.25 -7.66 4.74
N PHE A 113 14.06 -7.60 5.78
CA PHE A 113 14.21 -8.69 6.73
C PHE A 113 13.11 -8.62 7.81
N ASP A 114 12.34 -9.71 7.91
CA ASP A 114 11.36 -9.91 8.97
C ASP A 114 12.02 -10.66 10.15
N ARG A 115 12.30 -9.92 11.21
CA ARG A 115 12.97 -10.47 12.41
C ARG A 115 12.13 -11.51 13.16
N PHE A 116 10.81 -11.45 13.06
CA PHE A 116 9.92 -12.37 13.76
C PHE A 116 9.85 -13.73 13.06
N ALA A 117 9.80 -13.74 11.75
CA ALA A 117 9.83 -14.95 10.95
C ALA A 117 11.26 -15.41 10.58
N ASN A 118 12.29 -14.61 10.92
CA ASN A 118 13.70 -14.85 10.58
C ASN A 118 13.90 -15.12 9.08
N THR A 119 13.25 -14.34 8.23
CA THR A 119 13.30 -14.48 6.78
C THR A 119 13.17 -13.14 6.10
N PHE A 120 13.59 -13.07 4.84
CA PHE A 120 13.31 -11.91 4.00
C PHE A 120 11.96 -12.07 3.32
N ARG A 121 11.25 -10.96 3.16
CA ARG A 121 9.99 -10.92 2.42
C ARG A 121 9.78 -9.59 1.71
N TYR A 122 8.91 -9.60 0.71
CA TYR A 122 8.41 -8.39 0.09
C TYR A 122 7.17 -7.87 0.84
N VAL A 123 7.18 -6.57 1.15
CA VAL A 123 6.12 -5.90 1.90
C VAL A 123 5.64 -4.70 1.07
N PRO A 124 4.32 -4.45 0.99
CA PRO A 124 3.80 -3.28 0.28
C PRO A 124 4.23 -1.97 0.92
N LEU A 125 4.36 -0.92 0.12
CA LEU A 125 4.89 0.37 0.56
C LEU A 125 3.87 1.28 1.24
N ASN A 126 2.57 0.96 1.23
CA ASN A 126 1.54 1.86 1.78
C ASN A 126 1.81 2.29 3.23
N GLY A 127 2.23 1.37 4.09
CA GLY A 127 2.59 1.68 5.47
C GLY A 127 3.84 2.55 5.59
N ASP A 128 4.83 2.36 4.71
CA ASP A 128 6.05 3.17 4.70
C ASP A 128 5.77 4.60 4.23
N ILE A 129 4.96 4.76 3.19
CA ILE A 129 4.58 6.09 2.68
C ILE A 129 3.77 6.86 3.74
N ALA A 130 2.81 6.20 4.38
CA ALA A 130 2.09 6.79 5.50
C ALA A 130 3.02 7.17 6.66
N GLY A 131 3.98 6.31 6.99
CA GLY A 131 5.01 6.60 8.00
C GLY A 131 5.92 7.77 7.62
N LEU A 132 6.24 7.96 6.34
CA LEU A 132 6.95 9.14 5.85
C LEU A 132 6.12 10.41 6.05
N CYS A 133 4.84 10.37 5.74
CA CYS A 133 3.93 11.50 5.93
C CYS A 133 3.80 11.85 7.43
N ALA A 134 3.59 10.86 8.29
CA ALA A 134 3.50 11.06 9.73
C ALA A 134 4.81 11.63 10.32
N ARG A 135 5.96 11.12 9.91
CA ARG A 135 7.26 11.64 10.34
C ARG A 135 7.49 13.07 9.86
N ASN A 136 7.08 13.38 8.65
CA ASN A 136 7.19 14.72 8.11
C ASN A 136 6.28 15.69 8.86
N ASP A 137 5.06 15.30 9.18
CA ASP A 137 4.11 16.10 9.96
C ASP A 137 4.64 16.38 11.37
N ALA A 138 5.20 15.37 12.02
CA ALA A 138 5.77 15.54 13.37
C ALA A 138 7.01 16.46 13.42
N ASN A 139 7.81 16.52 12.37
CA ASN A 139 9.09 17.25 12.35
C ASN A 139 9.03 18.58 11.59
N ASN A 140 8.04 18.76 10.72
CA ASN A 140 7.87 19.95 9.90
C ASN A 140 6.42 20.42 9.97
N PHE A 141 5.76 20.48 8.81
CA PHE A 141 4.36 20.85 8.67
C PHE A 141 3.64 19.91 7.70
N PRO A 142 2.33 19.70 7.83
CA PRO A 142 1.55 18.77 7.00
C PRO A 142 1.65 19.02 5.49
N TRP A 143 1.83 20.28 5.10
CA TRP A 143 1.95 20.67 3.67
C TRP A 143 3.35 20.50 3.08
N PHE A 144 4.37 20.16 3.88
CA PHE A 144 5.68 19.86 3.34
C PHE A 144 5.67 18.51 2.60
N SER A 145 6.31 18.47 1.43
CA SER A 145 6.48 17.20 0.72
C SER A 145 7.35 16.23 1.52
N PRO A 146 6.91 14.99 1.73
CA PRO A 146 7.74 13.95 2.34
C PRO A 146 8.84 13.42 1.41
N ALA A 147 8.86 13.85 0.14
CA ALA A 147 9.86 13.45 -0.83
C ALA A 147 11.21 14.16 -0.63
N GLY A 148 12.25 13.61 -1.23
CA GLY A 148 13.60 14.16 -1.22
C GLY A 148 14.61 13.31 -0.46
N THR A 149 15.89 13.56 -0.69
CA THR A 149 17.02 12.76 -0.17
C THR A 149 17.08 12.73 1.35
N ASN A 150 16.67 13.80 2.00
CA ASN A 150 16.75 13.93 3.46
C ASN A 150 15.47 13.49 4.19
N ARG A 151 14.32 13.51 3.52
CA ARG A 151 13.01 13.24 4.12
C ARG A 151 12.34 11.97 3.60
N GLY A 152 12.57 11.62 2.34
CA GLY A 152 11.90 10.52 1.64
C GLY A 152 12.54 9.15 1.78
N GLY A 153 13.47 8.96 2.73
CA GLY A 153 14.10 7.67 2.95
C GLY A 153 13.16 6.62 3.53
N ILE A 154 12.96 5.52 2.81
CA ILE A 154 12.22 4.36 3.28
C ILE A 154 13.12 3.52 4.19
N LEU A 155 12.67 3.25 5.41
CA LEU A 155 13.43 2.50 6.40
C LEU A 155 13.37 0.99 6.14
N ASN A 156 14.45 0.28 6.54
CA ASN A 156 14.54 -1.18 6.46
C ASN A 156 14.31 -1.78 5.06
N ALA A 157 14.57 -1.03 4.01
CA ALA A 157 14.52 -1.52 2.64
C ALA A 157 15.90 -1.94 2.17
N VAL A 158 16.04 -3.21 1.76
CA VAL A 158 17.25 -3.72 1.11
C VAL A 158 17.22 -3.37 -0.38
N LYS A 159 16.07 -3.54 -1.00
CA LYS A 159 15.81 -3.18 -2.40
C LYS A 159 14.31 -3.02 -2.63
N LEU A 160 13.94 -2.39 -3.73
CA LEU A 160 12.58 -2.39 -4.25
C LEU A 160 12.37 -3.61 -5.15
N ALA A 161 11.14 -4.11 -5.22
CA ALA A 161 10.77 -5.15 -6.17
C ALA A 161 10.93 -4.66 -7.61
N TYR A 162 10.64 -3.38 -7.83
CA TYR A 162 10.71 -2.74 -9.12
C TYR A 162 11.12 -1.26 -8.96
N ASN A 163 12.07 -0.84 -9.78
CA ASN A 163 12.48 0.55 -9.89
C ASN A 163 12.26 1.02 -11.33
N PRO A 164 11.14 1.69 -11.62
CA PRO A 164 10.78 2.07 -12.99
C PRO A 164 11.79 3.04 -13.59
N SER A 165 12.14 2.81 -14.85
CA SER A 165 12.88 3.78 -15.65
C SER A 165 12.03 5.03 -15.93
N LYS A 166 12.67 6.11 -16.42
CA LYS A 166 11.94 7.32 -16.78
C LYS A 166 10.82 7.03 -17.81
N THR A 167 11.13 6.26 -18.84
CA THR A 167 10.18 5.88 -19.90
C THR A 167 8.98 5.07 -19.38
N GLN A 168 9.14 4.35 -18.30
CA GLN A 168 8.06 3.56 -17.69
C GLN A 168 7.20 4.37 -16.72
N ARG A 169 7.68 5.54 -16.29
CA ARG A 169 6.93 6.46 -15.43
C ARG A 169 6.13 7.50 -16.22
N ASP A 170 6.59 7.82 -17.43
CA ASP A 170 5.96 8.75 -18.37
C ASP A 170 4.85 8.06 -19.16
#